data_88f1361a8bfc4c00629a526bad956a42
#
_entry.id   88f1361a8bfc4c00629a526bad956a42
#
_cell.length_a   1.000
_cell.length_b   1.000
_cell.length_c   1.000
_cell.angle_alpha   90.00
_cell.angle_beta   90.00
_cell.angle_gamma   90.00
#
_symmetry.space_group_name_H-M   'P 1'
#
loop_
_entity.id
_entity.type
_entity.pdbx_description
1 polymer ?
#
loop_
_entity_poly.entity_id
_entity_poly.type
_entity_poly.pdbx_seq_one_letter_code
_entity_poly.pdbx_strand_id
1 'polypeptide(L)'
;MHEAYRQLLETFGRGWEGGDVDTIVSVFAPDAVFLETPFSERSVGGDAIRAYWKDIPVNQAEVTFKAGEIYAAGPWFAAEFRCTYRRRRTGEWVDARGAMFCETKDGKISELRMYWHRNP
;
A
#
# COMPACT_ATOMS: atom_id res chain seq x y z
N MET A 1 9.88 -14.42 12.76
CA MET A 1 10.81 -13.41 12.25
C MET A 1 10.00 -12.43 11.45
N HIS A 2 10.36 -11.23 11.27
CA HIS A 2 9.65 -10.23 10.46
C HIS A 2 8.17 -10.05 10.81
N GLU A 3 7.77 -10.44 12.01
CA GLU A 3 6.35 -10.36 12.41
C GLU A 3 5.85 -8.90 12.40
N ALA A 4 6.68 -7.97 12.87
CA ALA A 4 6.30 -6.56 12.87
C ALA A 4 6.09 -6.03 11.45
N TYR A 5 6.93 -6.42 10.52
CA TYR A 5 6.79 -6.03 9.11
C TYR A 5 5.54 -6.64 8.49
N ARG A 6 5.28 -7.92 8.80
CA ARG A 6 4.08 -8.62 8.33
C ARG A 6 2.83 -7.90 8.82
N GLN A 7 2.81 -7.50 10.09
CA GLN A 7 1.66 -6.80 10.64
C GLN A 7 1.43 -5.44 9.97
N LEU A 8 2.49 -4.71 9.64
CA LEU A 8 2.34 -3.45 8.92
C LEU A 8 1.67 -3.68 7.57
N LEU A 9 2.12 -4.68 6.82
CA LEU A 9 1.54 -4.99 5.51
C LEU A 9 0.11 -5.50 5.62
N GLU A 10 -0.19 -6.32 6.61
CA GLU A 10 -1.55 -6.83 6.81
C GLU A 10 -2.50 -5.71 7.20
N THR A 11 -2.06 -4.80 8.03
CA THR A 11 -2.88 -3.64 8.41
C THR A 11 -3.14 -2.75 7.20
N PHE A 12 -2.10 -2.47 6.42
CA PHE A 12 -2.21 -1.72 5.18
C PHE A 12 -3.22 -2.39 4.23
N GLY A 13 -3.10 -3.70 4.05
CA GLY A 13 -3.99 -4.46 3.18
C GLY A 13 -5.44 -4.44 3.65
N ARG A 14 -5.66 -4.60 4.94
CA ARG A 14 -7.02 -4.53 5.49
C ARG A 14 -7.64 -3.15 5.29
N GLY A 15 -6.84 -2.10 5.45
CA GLY A 15 -7.31 -0.74 5.19
C GLY A 15 -7.70 -0.56 3.73
N TRP A 16 -6.90 -1.08 2.82
CA TRP A 16 -7.20 -1.01 1.39
C TRP A 16 -8.47 -1.80 1.07
N GLU A 17 -8.56 -3.04 1.56
CA GLU A 17 -9.72 -3.90 1.31
C GLU A 17 -11.02 -3.28 1.84
N GLY A 18 -10.96 -2.67 3.01
CA GLY A 18 -12.12 -2.08 3.65
C GLY A 18 -12.41 -0.64 3.24
N GLY A 19 -11.56 -0.03 2.42
CA GLY A 19 -11.71 1.38 2.08
C GLY A 19 -11.52 2.28 3.30
N ASP A 20 -10.74 1.82 4.29
CA ASP A 20 -10.54 2.52 5.55
C ASP A 20 -9.23 3.30 5.52
N VAL A 21 -9.33 4.57 5.13
CA VAL A 21 -8.16 5.44 4.96
C VAL A 21 -7.43 5.66 6.28
N ASP A 22 -8.15 5.75 7.39
CA ASP A 22 -7.50 5.91 8.70
C ASP A 22 -6.60 4.72 9.03
N THR A 23 -7.06 3.52 8.73
CA THR A 23 -6.26 2.31 8.94
C THR A 23 -5.02 2.32 8.05
N ILE A 24 -5.16 2.72 6.79
CA ILE A 24 -4.01 2.84 5.88
C ILE A 24 -2.99 3.83 6.44
N VAL A 25 -3.44 5.02 6.79
CA VAL A 25 -2.54 6.07 7.29
C VAL A 25 -1.87 5.67 8.60
N SER A 26 -2.52 4.83 9.39
CA SER A 26 -2.01 4.42 10.71
C SER A 26 -0.67 3.67 10.64
N VAL A 27 -0.33 3.06 9.50
CA VAL A 27 0.94 2.33 9.36
C VAL A 27 2.11 3.24 8.99
N PHE A 28 1.85 4.49 8.63
CA PHE A 28 2.88 5.42 8.18
C PHE A 28 3.38 6.32 9.30
N ALA A 29 4.67 6.64 9.26
CA ALA A 29 5.25 7.67 10.11
C ALA A 29 4.67 9.03 9.73
N PRO A 30 4.69 10.03 10.66
CA PRO A 30 4.08 11.34 10.38
C PRO A 30 4.63 12.06 9.15
N ASP A 31 5.92 11.85 8.86
CA ASP A 31 6.60 12.48 7.72
C ASP A 31 6.91 11.48 6.60
N ALA A 32 6.15 10.40 6.53
CA ALA A 32 6.40 9.32 5.58
C ALA A 32 6.28 9.79 4.13
N VAL A 33 6.96 9.08 3.25
CA VAL A 33 6.92 9.28 1.81
C VAL A 33 6.24 8.09 1.16
N PHE A 34 5.26 8.34 0.30
CA PHE A 34 4.57 7.31 -0.44
C PHE A 34 4.71 7.57 -1.94
N LEU A 35 5.14 6.53 -2.67
CA LEU A 35 5.27 6.53 -4.12
C LEU A 35 4.46 5.38 -4.69
N GLU A 36 3.38 5.70 -5.36
CA GLU A 36 2.50 4.70 -5.97
C GLU A 36 3.18 3.99 -7.14
N THR A 37 3.92 4.74 -7.96
CA THR A 37 4.72 4.21 -9.07
C THR A 37 5.99 5.03 -9.17
N PRO A 38 7.04 4.55 -9.91
CA PRO A 38 8.28 5.30 -10.03
C PRO A 38 8.15 6.69 -10.66
N PHE A 39 7.07 6.90 -11.42
CA PHE A 39 6.85 8.16 -12.14
C PHE A 39 5.85 9.07 -11.46
N SER A 40 5.27 8.65 -10.34
CA SER A 40 4.31 9.45 -9.60
C SER A 40 4.99 10.55 -8.79
N GLU A 41 4.27 11.63 -8.54
CA GLU A 41 4.70 12.59 -7.53
C GLU A 41 4.69 11.92 -6.16
N ARG A 42 5.66 12.30 -5.34
CA ARG A 42 5.73 11.78 -3.97
C ARG A 42 4.66 12.42 -3.11
N SER A 43 3.94 11.59 -2.36
CA SER A 43 3.07 12.07 -1.30
C SER A 43 3.88 12.11 -0.02
N VAL A 44 4.10 13.29 0.53
CA VAL A 44 4.92 13.48 1.72
C VAL A 44 4.04 13.91 2.90
N GLY A 45 4.10 13.11 3.96
CA GLY A 45 3.34 13.35 5.18
C GLY A 45 1.94 12.73 5.16
N GLY A 46 1.37 12.61 6.36
CA GLY A 46 0.09 11.94 6.54
C GLY A 46 -1.06 12.57 5.77
N ASP A 47 -1.10 13.90 5.68
CA ASP A 47 -2.19 14.58 4.98
C ASP A 47 -2.16 14.28 3.47
N ALA A 48 -0.96 14.28 2.85
CA ALA A 48 -0.81 13.98 1.44
C ALA A 48 -1.14 12.51 1.14
N ILE A 49 -0.69 11.60 2.00
CA ILE A 49 -0.98 10.18 1.87
C ILE A 49 -2.47 9.93 2.01
N ARG A 50 -3.11 10.59 2.96
CA ARG A 50 -4.56 10.51 3.14
C ARG A 50 -5.30 11.04 1.90
N ALA A 51 -4.85 12.15 1.34
CA ALA A 51 -5.46 12.74 0.15
C ALA A 51 -5.39 11.77 -1.04
N TYR A 52 -4.28 11.06 -1.19
CA TYR A 52 -4.17 10.05 -2.23
C TYR A 52 -5.16 8.90 -2.02
N TRP A 53 -5.17 8.34 -0.80
CA TRP A 53 -5.93 7.12 -0.53
C TRP A 53 -7.44 7.34 -0.43
N LYS A 54 -7.89 8.56 -0.12
CA LYS A 54 -9.33 8.80 0.04
C LYS A 54 -10.12 8.58 -1.24
N ASP A 55 -9.50 8.72 -2.41
CA ASP A 55 -10.17 8.54 -3.69
C ASP A 55 -10.20 7.08 -4.14
N ILE A 56 -9.35 6.24 -3.57
CA ILE A 56 -9.26 4.84 -3.98
C ILE A 56 -10.58 4.08 -3.74
N PRO A 57 -11.19 4.13 -2.55
CA PRO A 57 -12.47 3.43 -2.33
C PRO A 57 -13.61 3.96 -3.21
N VAL A 58 -13.52 5.19 -3.66
CA VAL A 58 -14.54 5.77 -4.56
C VAL A 58 -14.49 5.10 -5.93
N ASN A 59 -13.31 4.63 -6.34
CA ASN A 59 -13.08 4.08 -7.68
C ASN A 59 -12.95 2.56 -7.71
N GLN A 60 -12.73 1.92 -6.56
CA GLN A 60 -12.46 0.49 -6.48
C GLN A 60 -13.48 -0.21 -5.57
N ALA A 61 -13.99 -1.35 -6.01
CA ALA A 61 -14.89 -2.19 -5.24
C ALA A 61 -14.31 -3.59 -5.11
N GLU A 62 -14.71 -4.30 -4.07
CA GLU A 62 -14.38 -5.71 -3.87
C GLU A 62 -12.87 -5.94 -3.94
N VAL A 63 -12.14 -5.10 -3.23
CA VAL A 63 -10.68 -5.14 -3.20
C VAL A 63 -10.21 -6.35 -2.41
N THR A 64 -9.24 -7.10 -2.98
CA THR A 64 -8.49 -8.10 -2.24
C THR A 64 -7.01 -7.73 -2.29
N PHE A 65 -6.31 -7.95 -1.19
CA PHE A 65 -4.88 -7.66 -1.11
C PHE A 65 -4.18 -8.83 -0.44
N LYS A 66 -3.09 -9.30 -1.05
CA LYS A 66 -2.23 -10.33 -0.45
C LYS A 66 -0.79 -9.94 -0.63
N ALA A 67 -0.03 -10.01 0.46
CA ALA A 67 1.41 -9.85 0.42
C ALA A 67 2.07 -11.22 0.45
N GLY A 68 3.17 -11.34 -0.28
CA GLY A 68 3.98 -12.54 -0.28
C GLY A 68 4.97 -12.58 0.87
N GLU A 69 6.06 -13.30 0.66
CA GLU A 69 7.10 -13.44 1.66
C GLU A 69 7.81 -12.11 1.91
N ILE A 70 8.23 -11.90 3.15
CA ILE A 70 8.95 -10.69 3.55
C ILE A 70 10.45 -10.93 3.39
N TYR A 71 11.12 -10.01 2.72
CA TYR A 71 12.57 -9.97 2.61
C TYR A 71 13.05 -8.71 3.31
N ALA A 72 13.93 -8.85 4.29
CA ALA A 72 14.33 -7.72 5.12
C ALA A 72 15.84 -7.50 5.10
N ALA A 73 16.23 -6.22 5.15
CA ALA A 73 17.63 -5.80 5.24
C ALA A 73 17.67 -4.48 6.02
N GLY A 74 18.20 -4.53 7.24
CA GLY A 74 18.23 -3.37 8.13
C GLY A 74 16.83 -2.84 8.39
N PRO A 75 16.62 -1.52 8.27
CA PRO A 75 15.29 -0.94 8.46
C PRO A 75 14.35 -1.11 7.26
N TRP A 76 14.80 -1.76 6.19
CA TRP A 76 14.05 -1.97 4.98
C TRP A 76 13.44 -3.36 4.91
N PHE A 77 12.26 -3.46 4.32
CA PHE A 77 11.73 -4.75 3.92
C PHE A 77 11.03 -4.61 2.58
N ALA A 78 10.89 -5.76 1.92
CA ALA A 78 10.22 -5.84 0.62
C ALA A 78 9.33 -7.06 0.59
N ALA A 79 8.25 -6.99 -0.19
CA ALA A 79 7.37 -8.11 -0.42
C ALA A 79 6.67 -7.93 -1.76
N GLU A 80 6.45 -9.03 -2.45
CA GLU A 80 5.55 -9.01 -3.59
C GLU A 80 4.11 -8.90 -3.08
N PHE A 81 3.23 -8.36 -3.92
CA PHE A 81 1.83 -8.27 -3.58
C PHE A 81 0.96 -8.51 -4.80
N ARG A 82 -0.28 -8.89 -4.53
CA ARG A 82 -1.33 -8.98 -5.53
C ARG A 82 -2.55 -8.26 -4.98
N CYS A 83 -3.13 -7.42 -5.82
CA CYS A 83 -4.34 -6.69 -5.47
C CYS A 83 -5.34 -6.88 -6.62
N THR A 84 -6.53 -7.35 -6.32
CA THR A 84 -7.59 -7.44 -7.32
C THR A 84 -8.73 -6.56 -6.88
N TYR A 85 -9.39 -5.91 -7.84
CA TYR A 85 -10.54 -5.08 -7.55
C TYR A 85 -11.41 -4.92 -8.80
N ARG A 86 -12.63 -4.47 -8.59
CA ARG A 86 -13.55 -4.13 -9.68
C ARG A 86 -13.62 -2.61 -9.77
N ARG A 87 -13.44 -2.08 -10.97
CA ARG A 87 -13.64 -0.64 -11.20
C ARG A 87 -15.10 -0.31 -11.02
N ARG A 88 -15.43 0.60 -10.12
CA ARG A 88 -16.83 0.96 -9.89
C ARG A 88 -17.48 1.58 -11.12
N ARG A 89 -16.69 2.36 -11.87
CA ARG A 89 -17.22 3.08 -13.03
C ARG A 89 -17.59 2.15 -14.19
N THR A 90 -16.77 1.14 -14.45
CA THR A 90 -16.92 0.29 -15.64
C THR A 90 -17.35 -1.13 -15.33
N GLY A 91 -17.20 -1.58 -14.09
CA GLY A 91 -17.41 -2.97 -13.70
C GLY A 91 -16.26 -3.89 -14.08
N GLU A 92 -15.21 -3.37 -14.69
CA GLU A 92 -14.06 -4.16 -15.16
C GLU A 92 -13.24 -4.65 -13.98
N TRP A 93 -12.85 -5.93 -14.02
CA TRP A 93 -11.93 -6.50 -13.03
C TRP A 93 -10.49 -6.18 -13.39
N VAL A 94 -9.71 -5.84 -12.37
CA VAL A 94 -8.28 -5.54 -12.49
C VAL A 94 -7.52 -6.48 -11.59
N ASP A 95 -6.42 -7.02 -12.11
CA ASP A 95 -5.47 -7.84 -11.35
C ASP A 95 -4.14 -7.09 -11.39
N ALA A 96 -3.75 -6.52 -10.27
CA ALA A 96 -2.51 -5.77 -10.15
C ALA A 96 -1.51 -6.61 -9.35
N ARG A 97 -0.29 -6.71 -9.84
CA ARG A 97 0.78 -7.46 -9.19
C ARG A 97 2.07 -6.67 -9.22
N GLY A 98 2.83 -6.77 -8.16
CA GLY A 98 4.10 -6.06 -8.09
C GLY A 98 4.82 -6.31 -6.80
N ALA A 99 5.67 -5.35 -6.43
CA ALA A 99 6.45 -5.42 -5.21
C ALA A 99 6.41 -4.07 -4.51
N MET A 100 6.57 -4.12 -3.19
CA MET A 100 6.69 -2.94 -2.35
C MET A 100 8.02 -2.96 -1.64
N PHE A 101 8.63 -1.78 -1.54
CA PHE A 101 9.85 -1.56 -0.76
C PHE A 101 9.51 -0.56 0.33
N CYS A 102 9.70 -0.95 1.57
CA CYS A 102 9.32 -0.14 2.71
C CYS A 102 10.50 0.10 3.63
N GLU A 103 10.76 1.36 3.95
CA GLU A 103 11.66 1.72 5.03
C GLU A 103 10.85 1.91 6.29
N THR A 104 11.40 1.52 7.44
CA THR A 104 10.71 1.68 8.72
C THR A 104 11.50 2.57 9.65
N LYS A 105 10.78 3.26 10.53
CA LYS A 105 11.34 4.10 11.58
C LYS A 105 10.36 4.09 12.75
N ASP A 106 10.87 3.73 13.93
CA ASP A 106 10.09 3.71 15.17
C ASP A 106 8.80 2.88 15.02
N GLY A 107 8.90 1.74 14.34
CA GLY A 107 7.76 0.82 14.19
C GLY A 107 6.73 1.21 13.16
N LYS A 108 6.99 2.26 12.38
CA LYS A 108 6.09 2.74 11.31
C LYS A 108 6.83 2.76 9.98
N ILE A 109 6.06 2.83 8.89
CA ILE A 109 6.64 2.96 7.54
C ILE A 109 7.02 4.41 7.32
N SER A 110 8.31 4.66 7.08
CA SER A 110 8.82 6.00 6.78
C SER A 110 8.88 6.27 5.28
N GLU A 111 8.93 5.21 4.46
CA GLU A 111 8.85 5.33 3.01
C GLU A 111 8.27 4.05 2.44
N LEU A 112 7.33 4.18 1.50
CA LEU A 112 6.76 3.04 0.79
C LEU A 112 6.81 3.34 -0.70
N ARG A 113 7.47 2.49 -1.46
CA ARG A 113 7.54 2.58 -2.92
C ARG A 113 6.94 1.34 -3.53
N MET A 114 6.04 1.52 -4.51
CA MET A 114 5.39 0.42 -5.21
C MET A 114 5.88 0.35 -6.64
N TYR A 115 6.04 -0.86 -7.13
CA TYR A 115 6.38 -1.15 -8.53
C TYR A 115 5.42 -2.23 -8.98
N TRP A 116 4.53 -1.90 -9.92
CA TRP A 116 3.46 -2.83 -10.24
C TRP A 116 2.99 -2.68 -11.69
N HIS A 117 2.35 -3.74 -12.17
CA HIS A 117 1.64 -3.76 -13.43
C HIS A 117 0.23 -4.28 -13.19
N ARG A 118 -0.67 -3.99 -14.10
CA ARG A 118 -2.04 -4.46 -14.01
C ARG A 118 -2.47 -5.13 -15.31
N ASN A 119 -3.44 -6.02 -15.18
CA ASN A 119 -4.10 -6.70 -16.27
C ASN A 119 -5.61 -6.65 -16.03
N PRO A 120 -6.40 -6.04 -16.88
CA PRO A 120 -6.02 -5.17 -17.99
C PRO A 120 -5.49 -3.82 -17.59
#